data_f4465126a11010c0d0211dd78bcdce89
#
_entry.id   f4465126a11010c0d0211dd78bcdce89
#
_cell.length_a   1.000
_cell.length_b   1.000
_cell.length_c   1.000
_cell.angle_alpha   90.00
_cell.angle_beta   90.00
_cell.angle_gamma   90.00
#
_symmetry.space_group_name_H-M   'P 1'
#
loop_
_entity.id
_entity.type
_entity.pdbx_description
1 polymer ?
#
loop_
_entity_poly.entity_id
_entity_poly.type
_entity_poly.pdbx_seq_one_letter_code
_entity_poly.pdbx_strand_id
1 'polypeptide(L)'
;MDSWIVTRIRATSLRRLVVWTLALVGAVFLGTSDRRYIANFLRGPYPLAKADLDSIRDVTLTPRYYARVTGDRVIDTGIRQYTIHTRSGIETSREESGAYTALAMGKRFLVVRTAGDESSTAEGKLAPWPDDLENQLFDSQEMRSLRSSFYPFYLESEGFRQPGFVVIGLGVLFLVLFVWQAVPAWRSWRDPERHPLAKRVAQWGDPMGVAVGAEQEFENPLLTGKAGWRFGSKYLVRSTFFTFNVLRFQDLM
;
A
#
# COMPACT_ATOMS: atom_id res chain seq x y z
N MET A 1 30.48 12.58 -31.47
CA MET A 1 31.14 11.89 -30.29
C MET A 1 30.43 12.32 -29.03
N ASP A 2 29.91 11.38 -28.25
CA ASP A 2 29.23 11.73 -27.01
C ASP A 2 30.28 12.19 -25.96
N SER A 3 30.12 13.40 -25.44
CA SER A 3 31.00 13.88 -24.37
C SER A 3 30.81 13.05 -23.09
N TRP A 4 31.85 12.98 -22.23
CA TRP A 4 31.76 12.29 -20.94
C TRP A 4 30.54 12.72 -20.11
N ILE A 5 30.21 14.02 -20.12
CA ILE A 5 29.04 14.56 -19.42
C ILE A 5 27.74 13.95 -19.98
N VAL A 6 27.59 13.87 -21.30
CA VAL A 6 26.42 13.27 -21.97
C VAL A 6 26.27 11.80 -21.60
N THR A 7 27.37 11.05 -21.63
CA THR A 7 27.38 9.63 -21.21
C THR A 7 26.93 9.45 -19.77
N ARG A 8 27.42 10.31 -18.86
CA ARG A 8 27.03 10.28 -17.43
C ARG A 8 25.54 10.65 -17.22
N ILE A 9 25.03 11.65 -17.95
CA ILE A 9 23.60 12.01 -17.92
C ILE A 9 22.76 10.82 -18.37
N ARG A 10 23.10 10.18 -19.49
CA ARG A 10 22.38 8.99 -19.98
C ARG A 10 22.42 7.85 -18.96
N ALA A 11 23.58 7.54 -18.42
CA ALA A 11 23.75 6.45 -17.46
C ALA A 11 22.94 6.68 -16.18
N THR A 12 22.97 7.89 -15.60
CA THR A 12 22.19 8.21 -14.38
C THR A 12 20.69 8.23 -14.65
N SER A 13 20.28 8.75 -15.81
CA SER A 13 18.87 8.75 -16.24
C SER A 13 18.34 7.35 -16.46
N LEU A 14 19.12 6.46 -17.11
CA LEU A 14 18.76 5.07 -17.31
C LEU A 14 18.61 4.33 -15.96
N ARG A 15 19.58 4.52 -15.03
CA ARG A 15 19.49 3.91 -13.69
C ARG A 15 18.24 4.35 -12.95
N ARG A 16 17.88 5.64 -13.00
CA ARG A 16 16.62 6.14 -12.44
C ARG A 16 15.41 5.46 -13.06
N LEU A 17 15.33 5.38 -14.38
CA LEU A 17 14.25 4.71 -15.08
C LEU A 17 14.11 3.26 -14.65
N VAL A 18 15.21 2.51 -14.66
CA VAL A 18 15.20 1.09 -14.28
C VAL A 18 14.72 0.92 -12.85
N VAL A 19 15.28 1.67 -11.91
CA VAL A 19 14.92 1.54 -10.48
C VAL A 19 13.44 1.90 -10.24
N TRP A 20 12.97 3.01 -10.80
CA TRP A 20 11.57 3.41 -10.64
C TRP A 20 10.60 2.46 -11.34
N THR A 21 10.99 1.91 -12.51
CA THR A 21 10.18 0.88 -13.20
C THR A 21 10.11 -0.41 -12.38
N LEU A 22 11.23 -0.88 -11.84
CA LEU A 22 11.24 -2.06 -10.97
C LEU A 22 10.41 -1.83 -9.70
N ALA A 23 10.51 -0.65 -9.10
CA ALA A 23 9.71 -0.29 -7.94
C ALA A 23 8.21 -0.25 -8.27
N LEU A 24 7.81 0.28 -9.44
CA LEU A 24 6.42 0.26 -9.90
C LEU A 24 5.91 -1.16 -10.12
N VAL A 25 6.70 -2.00 -10.80
CA VAL A 25 6.35 -3.42 -11.02
C VAL A 25 6.19 -4.14 -9.69
N GLY A 26 7.10 -3.91 -8.74
CA GLY A 26 7.00 -4.46 -7.38
C GLY A 26 5.75 -3.99 -6.64
N ALA A 27 5.42 -2.70 -6.72
CA ALA A 27 4.21 -2.15 -6.10
C ALA A 27 2.93 -2.73 -6.70
N VAL A 28 2.87 -2.86 -8.03
CA VAL A 28 1.73 -3.51 -8.73
C VAL A 28 1.63 -4.98 -8.34
N PHE A 29 2.75 -5.70 -8.30
CA PHE A 29 2.77 -7.10 -7.89
C PHE A 29 2.24 -7.29 -6.47
N LEU A 30 2.74 -6.50 -5.51
CA LEU A 30 2.27 -6.53 -4.13
C LEU A 30 0.79 -6.13 -4.02
N GLY A 31 0.38 -5.08 -4.70
CA GLY A 31 -1.01 -4.62 -4.71
C GLY A 31 -1.99 -5.63 -5.32
N THR A 32 -1.52 -6.48 -6.24
CA THR A 32 -2.36 -7.49 -6.91
C THR A 32 -2.19 -8.92 -6.38
N SER A 33 -1.35 -9.12 -5.36
CA SER A 33 -1.07 -10.46 -4.81
C SER A 33 -2.31 -11.10 -4.18
N ASP A 34 -3.18 -10.33 -3.53
CA ASP A 34 -4.46 -10.82 -3.03
C ASP A 34 -5.61 -10.49 -4.00
N ARG A 35 -5.66 -11.22 -5.11
CA ARG A 35 -6.71 -11.07 -6.13
C ARG A 35 -8.12 -11.27 -5.57
N ARG A 36 -8.25 -12.12 -4.55
CA ARG A 36 -9.53 -12.39 -3.91
C ARG A 36 -10.03 -11.17 -3.13
N TYR A 37 -9.15 -10.53 -2.35
CA TYR A 37 -9.47 -9.30 -1.66
C TYR A 37 -9.88 -8.19 -2.65
N ILE A 38 -9.09 -7.99 -3.71
CA ILE A 38 -9.36 -6.96 -4.73
C ILE A 38 -10.72 -7.20 -5.41
N ALA A 39 -11.03 -8.44 -5.79
CA ALA A 39 -12.32 -8.76 -6.41
C ALA A 39 -13.49 -8.44 -5.48
N ASN A 40 -13.38 -8.78 -4.18
CA ASN A 40 -14.39 -8.48 -3.18
C ASN A 40 -14.48 -6.97 -2.88
N PHE A 41 -13.34 -6.27 -2.83
CA PHE A 41 -13.30 -4.83 -2.61
C PHE A 41 -13.99 -4.04 -3.74
N LEU A 42 -13.73 -4.42 -5.00
CA LEU A 42 -14.24 -3.68 -6.17
C LEU A 42 -15.68 -4.02 -6.52
N ARG A 43 -16.10 -5.29 -6.33
CA ARG A 43 -17.40 -5.80 -6.79
C ARG A 43 -18.38 -6.09 -5.67
N GLY A 44 -17.90 -6.24 -4.43
CA GLY A 44 -18.76 -6.46 -3.27
C GLY A 44 -19.40 -5.17 -2.74
N PRO A 45 -20.33 -5.23 -1.78
CA PRO A 45 -20.77 -6.47 -1.13
C PRO A 45 -21.69 -7.30 -2.05
N TYR A 46 -21.50 -8.61 -2.04
CA TYR A 46 -22.34 -9.52 -2.81
C TYR A 46 -23.62 -9.83 -2.03
N PRO A 47 -24.81 -9.69 -2.63
CA PRO A 47 -26.03 -10.14 -1.99
C PRO A 47 -25.99 -11.68 -1.89
N LEU A 48 -26.02 -12.20 -0.67
CA LEU A 48 -26.07 -13.63 -0.42
C LEU A 48 -27.40 -14.00 0.21
N ALA A 49 -28.09 -14.93 -0.44
CA ALA A 49 -29.31 -15.52 0.09
C ALA A 49 -28.96 -16.68 1.04
N LYS A 50 -29.96 -17.17 1.79
CA LYS A 50 -29.83 -18.31 2.69
C LYS A 50 -29.20 -19.53 1.97
N ALA A 51 -29.65 -19.86 0.75
CA ALA A 51 -29.13 -20.98 -0.01
C ALA A 51 -27.63 -20.86 -0.32
N ASP A 52 -27.16 -19.62 -0.57
CA ASP A 52 -25.73 -19.37 -0.79
C ASP A 52 -24.93 -19.62 0.48
N LEU A 53 -25.42 -19.15 1.64
CA LEU A 53 -24.78 -19.37 2.94
C LEU A 53 -24.78 -20.86 3.32
N ASP A 54 -25.86 -21.57 3.06
CA ASP A 54 -25.96 -23.03 3.32
C ASP A 54 -24.96 -23.84 2.47
N SER A 55 -24.53 -23.31 1.33
CA SER A 55 -23.57 -23.93 0.43
C SER A 55 -22.10 -23.77 0.86
N ILE A 56 -21.83 -22.82 1.76
CA ILE A 56 -20.47 -22.51 2.23
C ILE A 56 -20.01 -23.60 3.19
N ARG A 57 -19.02 -24.40 2.78
CA ARG A 57 -18.36 -25.40 3.63
C ARG A 57 -17.17 -24.83 4.38
N ASP A 58 -16.39 -23.99 3.69
CA ASP A 58 -15.21 -23.33 4.23
C ASP A 58 -15.23 -21.86 3.82
N VAL A 59 -15.42 -21.00 4.81
CA VAL A 59 -15.49 -19.56 4.61
C VAL A 59 -14.15 -18.99 4.15
N THR A 60 -13.03 -19.63 4.54
CA THR A 60 -11.68 -19.17 4.16
C THR A 60 -11.41 -19.36 2.68
N LEU A 61 -12.10 -20.28 2.02
CA LEU A 61 -11.98 -20.56 0.58
C LEU A 61 -13.09 -19.90 -0.25
N THR A 62 -14.08 -19.31 0.39
CA THR A 62 -15.25 -18.71 -0.29
C THR A 62 -14.83 -17.53 -1.15
N PRO A 63 -15.06 -17.51 -2.47
CA PRO A 63 -14.59 -16.43 -3.35
C PRO A 63 -15.32 -15.11 -3.11
N ARG A 64 -16.60 -15.13 -2.74
CA ARG A 64 -17.47 -13.98 -2.46
C ARG A 64 -17.70 -13.84 -0.97
N TYR A 65 -16.68 -13.44 -0.24
CA TYR A 65 -16.72 -13.36 1.21
C TYR A 65 -17.06 -11.97 1.77
N TYR A 66 -17.03 -10.92 0.95
CA TYR A 66 -17.59 -9.62 1.32
C TYR A 66 -19.04 -9.57 0.86
N ALA A 67 -19.94 -9.71 1.83
CA ALA A 67 -21.35 -10.03 1.58
C ALA A 67 -22.30 -9.00 2.20
N ARG A 68 -23.49 -8.91 1.58
CA ARG A 68 -24.67 -8.29 2.16
C ARG A 68 -25.70 -9.38 2.40
N VAL A 69 -26.14 -9.50 3.64
CA VAL A 69 -27.09 -10.53 4.07
C VAL A 69 -28.27 -9.87 4.74
N THR A 70 -29.48 -10.33 4.41
CA THR A 70 -30.74 -9.89 5.04
C THR A 70 -31.35 -11.06 5.77
N GLY A 71 -31.59 -10.90 7.07
CA GLY A 71 -32.28 -11.88 7.91
C GLY A 71 -33.72 -11.52 8.12
N ASP A 72 -34.51 -12.51 8.59
CA ASP A 72 -35.93 -12.34 8.92
C ASP A 72 -36.11 -11.50 10.20
N ARG A 73 -35.17 -11.66 11.15
CA ARG A 73 -35.20 -11.01 12.47
C ARG A 73 -33.78 -10.88 13.03
N VAL A 74 -33.54 -9.81 13.80
CA VAL A 74 -32.32 -9.60 14.60
C VAL A 74 -32.57 -10.04 16.02
N ILE A 75 -31.60 -10.70 16.63
CA ILE A 75 -31.62 -11.13 18.02
C ILE A 75 -30.32 -10.63 18.65
N ASP A 76 -30.42 -9.84 19.71
CA ASP A 76 -29.25 -9.44 20.50
C ASP A 76 -28.71 -10.67 21.25
N THR A 77 -27.45 -10.96 21.09
CA THR A 77 -26.77 -12.07 21.83
C THR A 77 -26.36 -11.66 23.24
N GLY A 78 -26.40 -10.38 23.57
CA GLY A 78 -25.86 -9.83 24.82
C GLY A 78 -24.33 -9.79 24.88
N ILE A 79 -23.64 -10.28 23.86
CA ILE A 79 -22.16 -10.27 23.81
C ILE A 79 -21.69 -8.93 23.26
N ARG A 80 -20.81 -8.27 24.02
CA ARG A 80 -20.21 -6.99 23.67
C ARG A 80 -18.69 -7.15 23.64
N GLN A 81 -18.08 -6.50 22.67
CA GLN A 81 -16.62 -6.40 22.59
C GLN A 81 -16.15 -5.06 23.15
N TYR A 82 -15.10 -5.09 23.95
CA TYR A 82 -14.52 -3.90 24.54
C TYR A 82 -13.06 -3.77 24.12
N THR A 83 -12.66 -2.55 23.76
CA THR A 83 -11.25 -2.18 23.63
C THR A 83 -10.77 -1.64 24.97
N ILE A 84 -9.75 -2.29 25.53
CA ILE A 84 -9.15 -1.90 26.81
C ILE A 84 -7.85 -1.15 26.51
N HIS A 85 -7.77 0.11 26.92
CA HIS A 85 -6.55 0.88 26.85
C HIS A 85 -5.78 0.73 28.14
N THR A 86 -4.51 0.28 28.03
CA THR A 86 -3.64 0.12 29.19
C THR A 86 -2.46 1.09 29.09
N ARG A 87 -2.09 1.71 30.21
CA ARG A 87 -0.88 2.52 30.35
C ARG A 87 -0.08 1.97 31.50
N SER A 88 1.17 1.57 31.26
CA SER A 88 2.05 0.96 32.25
C SER A 88 1.43 -0.28 32.95
N GLY A 89 0.64 -1.08 32.21
CA GLY A 89 -0.01 -2.28 32.75
C GLY A 89 -1.30 -2.03 33.53
N ILE A 90 -1.73 -0.78 33.65
CA ILE A 90 -2.99 -0.42 34.36
C ILE A 90 -4.04 -0.05 33.31
N GLU A 91 -5.25 -0.61 33.40
CA GLU A 91 -6.39 -0.25 32.58
C GLU A 91 -6.76 1.22 32.85
N THR A 92 -6.73 2.04 31.75
CA THR A 92 -7.03 3.47 31.84
C THR A 92 -8.42 3.82 31.30
N SER A 93 -8.89 3.07 30.30
CA SER A 93 -10.25 3.19 29.80
C SER A 93 -10.71 1.89 29.14
N ARG A 94 -12.02 1.69 29.12
CA ARG A 94 -12.70 0.60 28.43
C ARG A 94 -13.80 1.22 27.56
N GLU A 95 -13.73 0.97 26.25
CA GLU A 95 -14.69 1.47 25.27
C GLU A 95 -15.35 0.29 24.58
N GLU A 96 -16.68 0.32 24.42
CA GLU A 96 -17.37 -0.69 23.62
C GLU A 96 -16.98 -0.53 22.17
N SER A 97 -16.37 -1.57 21.59
CA SER A 97 -15.85 -1.57 20.22
C SER A 97 -16.69 -2.42 19.27
N GLY A 98 -17.74 -3.03 19.75
CA GLY A 98 -18.68 -3.78 18.92
C GLY A 98 -19.64 -4.63 19.72
N ALA A 99 -20.77 -4.94 19.11
CA ALA A 99 -21.79 -5.85 19.62
C ALA A 99 -21.95 -7.03 18.67
N TYR A 100 -22.32 -8.18 19.21
CA TYR A 100 -22.65 -9.34 18.42
C TYR A 100 -24.16 -9.56 18.44
N THR A 101 -24.75 -9.60 17.25
CA THR A 101 -26.18 -9.90 17.03
C THR A 101 -26.31 -11.16 16.20
N ALA A 102 -27.42 -11.86 16.30
CA ALA A 102 -27.73 -13.01 15.47
C ALA A 102 -28.87 -12.68 14.49
N LEU A 103 -28.60 -12.79 13.19
CA LEU A 103 -29.60 -12.70 12.14
C LEU A 103 -30.28 -14.05 11.97
N ALA A 104 -31.57 -14.11 12.21
CA ALA A 104 -32.38 -15.30 11.94
C ALA A 104 -32.58 -15.45 10.42
N MET A 105 -32.25 -16.61 9.89
CA MET A 105 -32.37 -16.96 8.47
C MET A 105 -33.16 -18.28 8.33
N GLY A 106 -34.46 -18.18 8.57
CA GLY A 106 -35.34 -19.33 8.69
C GLY A 106 -35.02 -20.15 9.95
N LYS A 107 -34.42 -21.36 9.78
CA LYS A 107 -34.06 -22.24 10.90
C LYS A 107 -32.61 -22.07 11.40
N ARG A 108 -31.82 -21.22 10.78
CA ARG A 108 -30.40 -21.00 11.13
C ARG A 108 -30.15 -19.56 11.54
N PHE A 109 -29.03 -19.35 12.21
CA PHE A 109 -28.60 -18.05 12.70
C PHE A 109 -27.22 -17.70 12.15
N LEU A 110 -27.09 -16.48 11.63
CA LEU A 110 -25.81 -15.91 11.27
C LEU A 110 -25.43 -14.86 12.31
N VAL A 111 -24.31 -15.04 12.97
CA VAL A 111 -23.81 -14.01 13.89
C VAL A 111 -23.18 -12.88 13.10
N VAL A 112 -23.47 -11.66 13.51
CA VAL A 112 -22.95 -10.43 12.92
C VAL A 112 -22.31 -9.61 14.01
N ARG A 113 -21.09 -9.17 13.76
CA ARG A 113 -20.44 -8.14 14.58
C ARG A 113 -20.72 -6.77 13.99
N THR A 114 -21.30 -5.88 14.78
CA THR A 114 -21.67 -4.52 14.37
C THR A 114 -21.25 -3.48 15.42
N ALA A 115 -21.03 -2.23 15.01
CA ALA A 115 -20.74 -1.12 15.90
C ALA A 115 -21.97 -0.52 16.61
N GLY A 116 -23.15 -1.12 16.48
CA GLY A 116 -24.34 -0.69 17.23
C GLY A 116 -25.64 -0.58 16.48
N ASP A 117 -25.66 -0.72 15.14
CA ASP A 117 -26.92 -0.71 14.38
C ASP A 117 -27.55 -2.11 14.33
N GLU A 118 -28.70 -2.28 15.00
CA GLU A 118 -29.52 -3.47 14.92
C GLU A 118 -30.38 -3.45 13.65
N SER A 119 -29.75 -3.72 12.52
CA SER A 119 -30.45 -3.81 11.23
C SER A 119 -30.65 -5.27 10.82
N SER A 120 -31.79 -5.58 10.25
CA SER A 120 -32.05 -6.89 9.64
C SER A 120 -31.18 -7.15 8.40
N THR A 121 -30.54 -6.12 7.87
CA THR A 121 -29.59 -6.22 6.75
C THR A 121 -28.20 -5.83 7.25
N ALA A 122 -27.24 -6.73 7.10
CA ALA A 122 -25.84 -6.51 7.46
C ALA A 122 -24.93 -6.67 6.27
N GLU A 123 -23.91 -5.82 6.19
CA GLU A 123 -22.83 -5.91 5.22
C GLU A 123 -21.53 -6.16 5.94
N GLY A 124 -20.73 -7.09 5.43
CA GLY A 124 -19.45 -7.36 6.06
C GLY A 124 -18.68 -8.49 5.41
N LYS A 125 -17.56 -8.79 6.03
CA LYS A 125 -16.69 -9.90 5.65
C LYS A 125 -17.15 -11.16 6.38
N LEU A 126 -17.42 -12.23 5.64
CA LEU A 126 -17.58 -13.56 6.22
C LEU A 126 -16.23 -14.06 6.72
N ALA A 127 -16.16 -14.44 7.98
CA ALA A 127 -14.94 -14.89 8.65
C ALA A 127 -15.21 -16.12 9.54
N PRO A 128 -14.21 -16.96 9.79
CA PRO A 128 -14.33 -18.04 10.77
C PRO A 128 -14.53 -17.45 12.17
N TRP A 129 -15.19 -18.19 13.04
CA TRP A 129 -15.43 -17.77 14.40
C TRP A 129 -14.12 -17.53 15.16
N PRO A 130 -13.98 -16.40 15.88
CA PRO A 130 -12.96 -16.26 16.89
C PRO A 130 -13.23 -17.25 18.04
N ASP A 131 -12.19 -17.90 18.56
CA ASP A 131 -12.30 -18.88 19.64
C ASP A 131 -13.00 -18.30 20.88
N ASP A 132 -12.71 -17.06 21.22
CA ASP A 132 -13.31 -16.36 22.36
C ASP A 132 -14.81 -16.15 22.19
N LEU A 133 -15.26 -15.79 20.99
CA LEU A 133 -16.68 -15.60 20.68
C LEU A 133 -17.43 -16.93 20.74
N GLU A 134 -16.84 -17.97 20.16
CA GLU A 134 -17.44 -19.30 20.16
C GLU A 134 -17.63 -19.82 21.59
N ASN A 135 -16.61 -19.68 22.44
CA ASN A 135 -16.66 -20.09 23.83
C ASN A 135 -17.70 -19.31 24.64
N GLN A 136 -17.80 -17.98 24.43
CA GLN A 136 -18.78 -17.14 25.13
C GLN A 136 -20.22 -17.43 24.70
N LEU A 137 -20.46 -17.59 23.39
CA LEU A 137 -21.82 -17.81 22.87
C LEU A 137 -22.36 -19.18 23.27
N PHE A 138 -21.50 -20.21 23.32
CA PHE A 138 -21.89 -21.59 23.65
C PHE A 138 -21.46 -22.05 25.04
N ASP A 139 -21.32 -21.10 25.98
CA ASP A 139 -20.94 -21.43 27.36
C ASP A 139 -22.03 -22.25 28.07
N SER A 140 -23.31 -21.88 27.91
CA SER A 140 -24.43 -22.59 28.56
C SER A 140 -24.79 -23.88 27.81
N GLN A 141 -25.33 -24.86 28.56
CA GLN A 141 -25.75 -26.15 28.00
C GLN A 141 -26.87 -25.97 26.95
N GLU A 142 -27.76 -25.00 27.14
CA GLU A 142 -28.86 -24.67 26.23
C GLU A 142 -28.29 -24.16 24.90
N MET A 143 -27.35 -23.21 24.93
CA MET A 143 -26.73 -22.68 23.71
C MET A 143 -25.90 -23.71 22.99
N ARG A 144 -25.22 -24.63 23.69
CA ARG A 144 -24.50 -25.76 23.07
C ARG A 144 -25.44 -26.65 22.25
N SER A 145 -26.67 -26.86 22.71
CA SER A 145 -27.66 -27.67 21.99
C SER A 145 -28.10 -26.97 20.69
N LEU A 146 -28.05 -25.66 20.62
CA LEU A 146 -28.42 -24.85 19.46
C LEU A 146 -27.27 -24.61 18.46
N ARG A 147 -26.04 -25.06 18.78
CA ARG A 147 -24.85 -24.83 17.93
C ARG A 147 -25.07 -25.26 16.47
N SER A 148 -25.74 -26.37 16.24
CA SER A 148 -26.05 -26.85 14.88
C SER A 148 -26.97 -25.93 14.08
N SER A 149 -27.70 -25.04 14.77
CA SER A 149 -28.55 -24.02 14.16
C SER A 149 -27.79 -22.75 13.77
N PHE A 150 -26.53 -22.61 14.16
CA PHE A 150 -25.69 -21.49 13.75
C PHE A 150 -24.83 -21.87 12.54
N TYR A 151 -24.55 -20.87 11.68
CA TYR A 151 -23.53 -21.03 10.65
C TYR A 151 -22.14 -21.15 11.27
N PRO A 152 -21.20 -21.92 10.71
CA PRO A 152 -19.86 -22.09 11.29
C PRO A 152 -18.93 -20.90 11.00
N PHE A 153 -19.51 -19.74 10.72
CA PHE A 153 -18.81 -18.49 10.43
C PHE A 153 -19.71 -17.31 10.86
N TYR A 154 -19.10 -16.15 10.99
CA TYR A 154 -19.80 -14.90 11.32
C TYR A 154 -19.56 -13.82 10.25
N LEU A 155 -20.34 -12.75 10.31
CA LEU A 155 -20.20 -11.58 9.45
C LEU A 155 -19.56 -10.43 10.26
N GLU A 156 -18.39 -10.01 9.83
CA GLU A 156 -17.69 -8.85 10.40
C GLU A 156 -18.02 -7.61 9.57
N SER A 157 -18.87 -6.72 10.09
CA SER A 157 -19.36 -5.57 9.34
C SER A 157 -18.33 -4.44 9.22
N GLU A 158 -17.29 -4.44 10.03
CA GLU A 158 -16.35 -3.33 10.10
C GLU A 158 -15.00 -3.63 9.41
N GLY A 159 -14.36 -2.55 8.97
CA GLY A 159 -12.94 -2.55 8.62
C GLY A 159 -12.59 -3.13 7.24
N PHE A 160 -13.50 -3.82 6.54
CA PHE A 160 -13.16 -4.49 5.27
C PHE A 160 -12.63 -3.55 4.19
N ARG A 161 -13.23 -2.37 4.02
CA ARG A 161 -12.87 -1.43 2.94
C ARG A 161 -11.68 -0.53 3.27
N GLN A 162 -11.41 -0.29 4.55
CA GLN A 162 -10.34 0.62 4.97
C GLN A 162 -8.96 0.28 4.38
N PRO A 163 -8.45 -0.97 4.49
CA PRO A 163 -7.16 -1.33 3.88
C PRO A 163 -7.13 -1.11 2.36
N GLY A 164 -8.23 -1.37 1.67
CA GLY A 164 -8.33 -1.16 0.22
C GLY A 164 -8.18 0.30 -0.19
N PHE A 165 -8.82 1.22 0.52
CA PHE A 165 -8.65 2.66 0.25
C PHE A 165 -7.23 3.13 0.54
N VAL A 166 -6.59 2.63 1.59
CA VAL A 166 -5.17 2.92 1.90
C VAL A 166 -4.27 2.43 0.76
N VAL A 167 -4.46 1.19 0.31
CA VAL A 167 -3.67 0.63 -0.80
C VAL A 167 -3.86 1.43 -2.09
N ILE A 168 -5.10 1.83 -2.43
CA ILE A 168 -5.38 2.68 -3.59
C ILE A 168 -4.70 4.05 -3.43
N GLY A 169 -4.86 4.69 -2.28
CA GLY A 169 -4.24 6.00 -2.01
C GLY A 169 -2.72 5.97 -2.14
N LEU A 170 -2.08 4.96 -1.57
CA LEU A 170 -0.64 4.74 -1.70
C LEU A 170 -0.25 4.44 -3.15
N GLY A 171 -1.03 3.64 -3.87
CA GLY A 171 -0.81 3.34 -5.29
C GLY A 171 -0.86 4.58 -6.17
N VAL A 172 -1.84 5.45 -5.96
CA VAL A 172 -1.96 6.74 -6.67
C VAL A 172 -0.78 7.65 -6.34
N LEU A 173 -0.43 7.79 -5.07
CA LEU A 173 0.74 8.58 -4.64
C LEU A 173 2.01 8.06 -5.30
N PHE A 174 2.21 6.75 -5.28
CA PHE A 174 3.38 6.13 -5.89
C PHE A 174 3.43 6.34 -7.42
N LEU A 175 2.28 6.25 -8.09
CA LEU A 175 2.18 6.52 -9.52
C LEU A 175 2.56 7.98 -9.85
N VAL A 176 2.08 8.94 -9.07
CA VAL A 176 2.44 10.37 -9.23
C VAL A 176 3.95 10.57 -9.07
N LEU A 177 4.54 9.98 -8.03
CA LEU A 177 6.00 10.04 -7.79
C LEU A 177 6.78 9.37 -8.92
N PHE A 178 6.30 8.23 -9.42
CA PHE A 178 6.89 7.54 -10.55
C PHE A 178 6.89 8.44 -11.79
N VAL A 179 5.75 9.00 -12.18
CA VAL A 179 5.65 9.89 -13.35
C VAL A 179 6.55 11.11 -13.18
N TRP A 180 6.57 11.73 -12.00
CA TRP A 180 7.42 12.87 -11.71
C TRP A 180 8.92 12.56 -11.88
N GLN A 181 9.36 11.36 -11.51
CA GLN A 181 10.77 10.97 -11.62
C GLN A 181 11.11 10.35 -12.99
N ALA A 182 10.23 9.52 -13.52
CA ALA A 182 10.48 8.77 -14.75
C ALA A 182 10.42 9.64 -16.00
N VAL A 183 9.48 10.60 -16.08
CA VAL A 183 9.32 11.44 -17.28
C VAL A 183 10.56 12.32 -17.53
N PRO A 184 11.11 13.06 -16.55
CA PRO A 184 12.36 13.81 -16.74
C PRO A 184 13.56 12.89 -17.05
N ALA A 185 13.63 11.73 -16.38
CA ALA A 185 14.69 10.76 -16.63
C ALA A 185 14.63 10.19 -18.05
N TRP A 186 13.43 9.84 -18.53
CA TRP A 186 13.22 9.41 -19.92
C TRP A 186 13.64 10.47 -20.95
N ARG A 187 13.20 11.73 -20.72
CA ARG A 187 13.58 12.85 -21.60
C ARG A 187 15.09 13.05 -21.64
N SER A 188 15.75 13.02 -20.48
CA SER A 188 17.21 13.20 -20.37
C SER A 188 17.99 12.03 -20.96
N TRP A 189 17.47 10.81 -20.89
CA TRP A 189 18.07 9.65 -21.52
C TRP A 189 17.98 9.71 -23.06
N ARG A 190 16.79 10.07 -23.56
CA ARG A 190 16.53 10.15 -25.02
C ARG A 190 17.27 11.33 -25.66
N ASP A 191 17.24 12.49 -24.98
CA ASP A 191 17.82 13.73 -25.47
C ASP A 191 18.65 14.41 -24.35
N PRO A 192 19.88 13.94 -24.12
CA PRO A 192 20.71 14.44 -23.03
C PRO A 192 21.20 15.88 -23.25
N GLU A 193 21.17 16.39 -24.48
CA GLU A 193 21.54 17.78 -24.78
C GLU A 193 20.54 18.78 -24.24
N ARG A 194 19.29 18.37 -24.09
CA ARG A 194 18.24 19.21 -23.45
C ARG A 194 18.28 19.19 -21.94
N HIS A 195 19.12 18.33 -21.34
CA HIS A 195 19.28 18.29 -19.90
C HIS A 195 19.80 19.64 -19.36
N PRO A 196 19.28 20.15 -18.22
CA PRO A 196 19.71 21.44 -17.67
C PRO A 196 21.22 21.57 -17.48
N LEU A 197 21.90 20.47 -17.11
CA LEU A 197 23.35 20.44 -16.99
C LEU A 197 24.03 20.65 -18.36
N ALA A 198 23.59 19.96 -19.41
CA ALA A 198 24.19 20.10 -20.73
C ALA A 198 24.05 21.54 -21.27
N LYS A 199 22.86 22.14 -21.07
CA LYS A 199 22.63 23.56 -21.42
C LYS A 199 23.53 24.52 -20.63
N ARG A 200 23.75 24.26 -19.34
CA ARG A 200 24.65 25.06 -18.50
C ARG A 200 26.11 24.95 -18.97
N VAL A 201 26.56 23.73 -19.25
CA VAL A 201 27.93 23.47 -19.77
C VAL A 201 28.15 24.18 -21.11
N ALA A 202 27.17 24.18 -22.00
CA ALA A 202 27.23 24.91 -23.28
C ALA A 202 27.41 26.43 -23.11
N GLN A 203 26.98 27.01 -21.99
CA GLN A 203 27.18 28.43 -21.68
C GLN A 203 28.60 28.74 -21.19
N TRP A 204 29.38 27.73 -20.78
CA TRP A 204 30.75 27.92 -20.29
C TRP A 204 31.80 27.98 -21.38
N GLY A 205 31.43 27.83 -22.64
CA GLY A 205 32.29 27.81 -23.80
C GLY A 205 32.23 26.52 -24.60
N ASP A 206 33.38 26.00 -25.07
CA ASP A 206 33.41 24.72 -25.78
C ASP A 206 32.96 23.55 -24.87
N PRO A 207 31.81 22.92 -25.15
CA PRO A 207 31.30 21.84 -24.30
C PRO A 207 32.21 20.62 -24.23
N MET A 208 33.01 20.38 -25.28
CA MET A 208 33.95 19.25 -25.31
C MET A 208 35.16 19.52 -24.40
N GLY A 209 35.75 20.71 -24.49
CA GLY A 209 36.86 21.12 -23.61
C GLY A 209 36.44 21.14 -22.15
N VAL A 210 35.24 21.64 -21.83
CA VAL A 210 34.67 21.58 -20.47
C VAL A 210 34.47 20.13 -20.00
N ALA A 211 33.97 19.25 -20.86
CA ALA A 211 33.77 17.85 -20.51
C ALA A 211 35.07 17.12 -20.21
N VAL A 212 36.11 17.31 -21.02
CA VAL A 212 37.44 16.72 -20.79
C VAL A 212 38.06 17.26 -19.51
N GLY A 213 38.00 18.58 -19.29
CA GLY A 213 38.51 19.18 -18.04
C GLY A 213 37.80 18.67 -16.79
N ALA A 214 36.46 18.58 -16.83
CA ALA A 214 35.70 18.07 -15.71
C ALA A 214 35.94 16.57 -15.47
N GLU A 215 36.16 15.76 -16.51
CA GLU A 215 36.50 14.34 -16.41
C GLU A 215 37.87 14.15 -15.73
N GLN A 216 38.89 14.90 -16.18
CA GLN A 216 40.23 14.83 -15.59
C GLN A 216 40.22 15.19 -14.11
N GLU A 217 39.53 16.28 -13.74
CA GLU A 217 39.39 16.67 -12.33
C GLU A 217 38.52 15.70 -11.53
N PHE A 218 37.59 15.02 -12.16
CA PHE A 218 36.78 13.98 -11.51
C PHE A 218 37.63 12.73 -11.21
N GLU A 219 38.53 12.34 -12.10
CA GLU A 219 39.41 11.19 -11.92
C GLU A 219 40.51 11.49 -10.90
N ASN A 220 41.07 12.71 -10.93
CA ASN A 220 42.14 13.18 -10.05
C ASN A 220 41.70 14.40 -9.22
N PRO A 221 40.79 14.22 -8.26
CA PRO A 221 40.27 15.34 -7.48
C PRO A 221 41.29 15.83 -6.46
N LEU A 222 41.34 17.14 -6.22
CA LEU A 222 42.10 17.74 -5.14
C LEU A 222 41.60 17.30 -3.76
N LEU A 223 40.27 17.14 -3.62
CA LEU A 223 39.64 16.70 -2.39
C LEU A 223 38.41 15.86 -2.73
N THR A 224 38.20 14.77 -2.00
CA THR A 224 36.98 13.95 -2.09
C THR A 224 36.12 14.21 -0.87
N GLY A 225 34.89 14.71 -1.11
CA GLY A 225 33.90 14.98 -0.09
C GLY A 225 32.93 13.82 0.11
N LYS A 226 32.06 13.96 1.12
CA LYS A 226 30.95 13.02 1.37
C LYS A 226 29.89 13.09 0.23
N ALA A 227 29.03 12.08 0.13
CA ALA A 227 27.91 12.01 -0.82
C ALA A 227 28.30 12.19 -2.30
N GLY A 228 29.49 11.70 -2.70
CA GLY A 228 29.93 11.68 -4.09
C GLY A 228 30.43 13.02 -4.63
N TRP A 229 30.73 13.97 -3.76
CA TRP A 229 31.38 15.23 -4.15
C TRP A 229 32.88 15.05 -4.41
N ARG A 230 33.35 15.64 -5.51
CA ARG A 230 34.76 15.72 -5.88
C ARG A 230 35.12 17.16 -6.24
N PHE A 231 36.13 17.67 -5.61
CA PHE A 231 36.59 19.05 -5.74
C PHE A 231 37.86 19.06 -6.60
N GLY A 232 37.78 19.67 -7.76
CA GLY A 232 38.90 19.95 -8.62
C GLY A 232 39.40 21.37 -8.46
N SER A 233 40.21 21.86 -9.39
CA SER A 233 40.72 23.24 -9.42
C SER A 233 39.70 24.23 -10.01
N LYS A 234 38.92 23.81 -10.98
CA LYS A 234 37.97 24.64 -11.72
C LYS A 234 36.53 24.14 -11.53
N TYR A 235 36.38 22.83 -11.34
CA TYR A 235 35.05 22.17 -11.30
C TYR A 235 34.83 21.47 -9.99
N LEU A 236 33.56 21.51 -9.56
CA LEU A 236 33.00 20.73 -8.48
C LEU A 236 32.07 19.71 -9.09
N VAL A 237 32.36 18.43 -8.99
CA VAL A 237 31.57 17.36 -9.57
C VAL A 237 30.88 16.55 -8.47
N ARG A 238 29.59 16.35 -8.60
CA ARG A 238 28.83 15.41 -7.76
C ARG A 238 28.37 14.24 -8.61
N SER A 239 28.79 13.05 -8.24
CA SER A 239 28.36 11.81 -8.91
C SER A 239 27.94 10.81 -7.86
N THR A 240 26.65 10.45 -7.89
CA THR A 240 26.06 9.38 -7.07
C THR A 240 25.38 8.38 -7.99
N PHE A 241 24.76 7.36 -7.42
CA PHE A 241 24.00 6.39 -8.22
C PHE A 241 22.88 7.05 -9.05
N PHE A 242 22.21 8.06 -8.47
CA PHE A 242 21.05 8.73 -9.09
C PHE A 242 21.30 10.17 -9.53
N THR A 243 22.42 10.77 -9.18
CA THR A 243 22.65 12.19 -9.41
C THR A 243 23.99 12.39 -10.08
N PHE A 244 24.01 13.18 -11.15
CA PHE A 244 25.22 13.69 -11.76
C PHE A 244 25.06 15.20 -11.94
N ASN A 245 26.03 15.97 -11.45
CA ASN A 245 26.05 17.42 -11.60
C ASN A 245 27.50 17.91 -11.65
N VAL A 246 27.71 18.97 -12.41
CA VAL A 246 28.99 19.68 -12.52
C VAL A 246 28.70 21.15 -12.27
N LEU A 247 29.51 21.78 -11.44
CA LEU A 247 29.46 23.20 -11.13
C LEU A 247 30.84 23.79 -11.37
N ARG A 248 30.91 25.02 -11.87
CA ARG A 248 32.14 25.76 -12.01
C ARG A 248 32.31 26.70 -10.83
N PHE A 249 33.47 26.79 -10.21
CA PHE A 249 33.69 27.66 -9.04
C PHE A 249 33.41 29.13 -9.33
N GLN A 250 33.63 29.58 -10.56
CA GLN A 250 33.30 30.96 -10.98
C GLN A 250 31.80 31.28 -10.92
N ASP A 251 30.95 30.27 -10.95
CA ASP A 251 29.49 30.47 -10.89
C ASP A 251 28.96 30.44 -9.44
N LEU A 252 29.84 30.20 -8.46
CA LEU A 252 29.51 30.14 -7.04
C LEU A 252 29.90 31.44 -6.30
N MET A 253 30.68 32.30 -6.94
CA MET A 253 31.06 33.62 -6.46
C MET A 253 30.16 34.71 -7.02
#